data_d50c7174a954dfb28ccfe3918419bf3b
#
_entry.id   d50c7174a954dfb28ccfe3918419bf3b
#
_cell.length_a   1.000
_cell.length_b   1.000
_cell.length_c   1.000
_cell.angle_alpha   90.00
_cell.angle_beta   90.00
_cell.angle_gamma   90.00
#
_symmetry.space_group_name_H-M   'P 1'
#
loop_
_entity.id
_entity.type
_entity.pdbx_description
1 polymer ?
#
loop_
_entity_poly.entity_id
_entity_poly.type
_entity_poly.pdbx_seq_one_letter_code
_entity_poly.pdbx_strand_id
1 'polypeptide(L)' 'MDNLNQNIQTKLALEIAQLSLDKATLQAQVEQLRQQNEELHSQIESKKGVDE' A
#
# COMPACT_ATOMS: atom_id res chain seq x y z
N MET A 1 36.02 10.56 11.10
CA MET A 1 35.75 9.35 10.33
C MET A 1 34.56 8.61 10.87
N ASP A 2 34.56 8.41 12.20
CA ASP A 2 33.43 7.71 12.80
C ASP A 2 32.12 8.48 12.63
N ASN A 3 32.21 9.83 12.64
CA ASN A 3 31.01 10.65 12.49
C ASN A 3 30.41 10.49 11.10
N LEU A 4 31.23 10.37 10.09
CA LEU A 4 30.74 10.20 8.73
C LEU A 4 30.04 8.87 8.58
N ASN A 5 30.62 7.81 9.09
CA ASN A 5 30.01 6.48 9.06
C ASN A 5 28.67 6.47 9.79
N GLN A 6 28.62 7.10 10.96
CA GLN A 6 27.38 7.16 11.72
C GLN A 6 26.32 7.95 10.98
N ASN A 7 26.72 9.04 10.33
CA ASN A 7 25.79 9.84 9.53
C ASN A 7 25.22 9.03 8.38
N ILE A 8 26.07 8.27 7.70
CA ILE A 8 25.61 7.44 6.60
C ILE A 8 24.66 6.39 7.09
N GLN A 9 24.97 5.74 8.20
CA GLN A 9 24.09 4.72 8.75
C GLN A 9 22.75 5.28 9.19
N THR A 10 22.78 6.47 9.79
CA THR A 10 21.54 7.13 10.21
C THR A 10 20.67 7.46 9.00
N LYS A 11 21.29 7.98 7.96
CA LYS A 11 20.53 8.32 6.74
C LYS A 11 19.96 7.09 6.08
N LEU A 12 20.73 6.00 6.05
CA LEU A 12 20.23 4.76 5.48
C LEU A 12 19.07 4.22 6.29
N ALA A 13 19.18 4.28 7.62
CA ALA A 13 18.11 3.79 8.47
C ALA A 13 16.83 4.60 8.26
N LEU A 14 16.96 5.91 8.10
CA LEU A 14 15.81 6.76 7.84
C LEU A 14 15.19 6.44 6.50
N GLU A 15 16.00 6.23 5.48
CA GLU A 15 15.49 5.87 4.16
C GLU A 15 14.78 4.53 4.18
N ILE A 16 15.36 3.56 4.87
CA ILE A 16 14.73 2.24 4.99
C ILE A 16 13.39 2.37 5.69
N ALA A 17 13.35 3.15 6.76
CA ALA A 17 12.10 3.34 7.50
C ALA A 17 11.05 4.00 6.61
N GLN A 18 11.44 4.99 5.82
CA GLN A 18 10.53 5.68 4.93
C GLN A 18 10.03 4.75 3.83
N LEU A 19 10.93 3.97 3.25
CA LEU A 19 10.55 3.01 2.22
C LEU A 19 9.61 1.94 2.77
N SER A 20 9.87 1.48 3.98
CA SER A 20 9.00 0.49 4.61
C SER A 20 7.61 1.06 4.84
N LEU A 21 7.55 2.31 5.28
CA LEU A 21 6.26 2.97 5.48
C LEU A 21 5.53 3.15 4.16
N ASP A 22 6.25 3.59 3.15
CA ASP A 22 5.65 3.77 1.82
C ASP A 22 5.11 2.46 1.29
N LYS A 23 5.87 1.39 1.45
CA LYS A 23 5.45 0.08 0.99
C LYS A 23 4.17 -0.37 1.71
N ALA A 24 4.14 -0.20 3.02
CA ALA A 24 2.96 -0.58 3.79
C ALA A 24 1.74 0.24 3.38
N THR A 25 1.96 1.54 3.16
CA THR A 25 0.88 2.43 2.73
C THR A 25 0.32 1.98 1.38
N LEU A 26 1.20 1.70 0.44
CA LEU A 26 0.77 1.27 -0.88
C LEU A 26 0.05 -0.07 -0.83
N GLN A 27 0.54 -0.99 -0.02
CA GLN A 27 -0.11 -2.29 0.14
C GLN A 27 -1.50 -2.13 0.71
N ALA A 28 -1.66 -1.25 1.69
CA ALA A 28 -2.97 -1.00 2.28
C ALA A 28 -3.92 -0.38 1.26
N GLN A 29 -3.41 0.53 0.44
CA GLN A 29 -4.23 1.16 -0.59
C GLN A 29 -4.65 0.15 -1.65
N VAL A 30 -3.74 -0.73 -2.06
CA VAL A 30 -4.09 -1.78 -3.02
C VAL A 30 -5.15 -2.70 -2.45
N GLU A 31 -5.02 -3.06 -1.18
CA GLU A 31 -6.01 -3.91 -0.53
C GLU A 31 -7.38 -3.24 -0.51
N GLN A 32 -7.40 -1.96 -0.18
CA GLN A 32 -8.66 -1.22 -0.14
C GLN A 32 -9.30 -1.13 -1.52
N LEU A 33 -8.50 -0.88 -2.53
CA LEU A 33 -9.01 -0.82 -3.90
C LEU A 33 -9.54 -2.16 -4.35
N ARG A 34 -8.87 -3.23 -3.94
CA ARG A 34 -9.32 -4.57 -4.28
C ARG A 34 -10.68 -4.87 -3.66
N GLN A 35 -10.86 -4.48 -2.41
CA GLN A 35 -12.14 -4.67 -1.74
C GLN A 35 -13.24 -3.88 -2.41
N GLN A 36 -12.95 -2.62 -2.76
CA GLN A 36 -13.92 -1.79 -3.47
C GLN A 36 -14.27 -2.38 -4.82
N ASN A 37 -13.27 -2.93 -5.49
CA ASN A 37 -13.48 -3.54 -6.80
C ASN A 37 -14.38 -4.76 -6.68
N GLU A 38 -14.17 -5.57 -5.65
CA GLU A 38 -15.00 -6.73 -5.42
C GLU A 38 -16.43 -6.34 -5.09
N GLU A 39 -16.60 -5.28 -4.31
CA GLU A 39 -17.94 -4.80 -4.00
C GLU A 39 -18.66 -4.33 -5.25
N LEU A 40 -17.96 -3.59 -6.10
CA LEU A 40 -18.56 -3.13 -7.35
C LEU A 40 -18.92 -4.29 -8.25
N HIS A 41 -18.06 -5.28 -8.31
CA HIS A 41 -18.35 -6.49 -9.07
C HIS A 41 -19.60 -7.18 -8.57
N SER A 42 -19.71 -7.28 -7.27
CA SER A 42 -20.86 -7.90 -6.63
C SER A 42 -22.13 -7.14 -6.96
N GLN A 43 -22.07 -5.83 -6.92
CA GLN A 43 -23.24 -5.00 -7.24
C GLN A 43 -23.63 -5.15 -8.69
N ILE A 44 -22.67 -5.19 -9.59
CA ILE A 44 -22.95 -5.36 -11.01
C ILE A 44 -23.60 -6.71 -11.27
N GLU A 45 -23.08 -7.76 -10.66
CA GLU A 45 -23.62 -9.09 -10.85
C GLU A 45 -25.03 -9.21 -10.26
N SER A 46 -25.25 -8.56 -9.14
CA SER A 46 -26.58 -8.53 -8.53
C SER A 46 -27.60 -7.87 -9.45
N LYS A 47 -27.20 -6.77 -10.05
CA LYS A 47 -28.10 -6.07 -10.98
C LYS A 47 -28.35 -6.91 -12.22
N LYS A 48 -27.34 -7.60 -12.71
CA LYS A 48 -27.52 -8.46 -13.87
C LYS A 48 -28.55 -9.54 -13.58
N GLY A 49 -28.45 -10.13 -12.39
CA GLY A 49 -29.40 -11.17 -11.99
C GLY A 49 -30.82 -10.66 -11.88
N VAL A 50 -30.96 -9.42 -11.46
CA VAL A 50 -32.29 -8.82 -11.29
C VAL A 50 -32.93 -8.48 -12.63
N ASP A 51 -32.11 -8.10 -13.59
CA ASP A 51 -32.62 -7.71 -14.90
C ASP A 51 -33.16 -8.87 -15.71
N GLU A 52 -32.90 -10.07 -15.26
CA GLU A 52 -33.45 -11.22 -15.94
C GLU A 52 -34.82 -11.55 -15.42
#